data_15b11ed82b57d01a34294a89e40e95ce
#
_entry.id   15b11ed82b57d01a34294a89e40e95ce
#
_cell.length_a   1.000
_cell.length_b   1.000
_cell.length_c   1.000
_cell.angle_alpha   90.00
_cell.angle_beta   90.00
_cell.angle_gamma   90.00
#
_symmetry.space_group_name_H-M   'P 1'
#
loop_
_entity.id
_entity.type
_entity.pdbx_description
1 polymer ?
#
loop_
_entity_poly.entity_id
_entity_poly.type
_entity_poly.pdbx_seq_one_letter_code
_entity_poly.pdbx_strand_id
1 'polypeptide(L)'
;MNTRFIFLILPEVHLMDLAGPAQTLHEAIEYGANFQIEYCNTDDTVVSSAGLPIPKINHFSQIEFNIGDFLMIPGADMSFLMSEKFKKNTQLKNWILSMYKKGVKVCSICSGAFVLAECGILDNVSCTTHFKRTEQLQDLYPKTKVQNNILFTQQNGIYTSAGIASGIDLTLHIIEELKGSYFSHLVARELVVYNRRNGLDKQQSDVFKFRNHIHSGIHKVQDWIIENIKKRMNLGNLADIAGMSERNFTRIFRKETGITVNDYITQIRKEKINELLKNPDLSRPKIASEVGLKSERQVSRLMNINKQK
;
A
#
# COMPACT_ATOMS: atom_id res chain seq x y z
N MET A 1 29.17 -0.37 -7.94
CA MET A 1 28.96 -1.48 -6.98
C MET A 1 27.71 -2.23 -7.40
N ASN A 2 27.70 -3.55 -7.25
CA ASN A 2 26.51 -4.37 -7.50
C ASN A 2 25.62 -4.30 -6.25
N THR A 3 24.34 -3.94 -6.39
CA THR A 3 23.40 -3.89 -5.26
C THR A 3 22.63 -5.19 -5.23
N ARG A 4 22.67 -5.92 -4.10
CA ARG A 4 21.92 -7.17 -3.94
C ARG A 4 20.64 -6.94 -3.18
N PHE A 5 19.59 -7.62 -3.63
CA PHE A 5 18.28 -7.69 -3.00
C PHE A 5 18.02 -9.13 -2.58
N ILE A 6 18.06 -9.37 -1.29
CA ILE A 6 17.91 -10.71 -0.71
C ILE A 6 16.49 -10.85 -0.15
N PHE A 7 15.71 -11.76 -0.69
CA PHE A 7 14.35 -12.04 -0.25
C PHE A 7 14.36 -13.14 0.81
N LEU A 8 13.91 -12.83 2.01
CA LEU A 8 13.66 -13.80 3.07
C LEU A 8 12.26 -14.38 2.91
N ILE A 9 12.17 -15.62 2.48
CA ILE A 9 10.90 -16.32 2.27
C ILE A 9 10.54 -17.10 3.55
N LEU A 10 9.49 -16.67 4.21
CA LEU A 10 8.95 -17.32 5.40
C LEU A 10 7.85 -18.32 5.03
N PRO A 11 7.56 -19.33 5.87
CA PRO A 11 6.35 -20.14 5.73
C PRO A 11 5.10 -19.27 5.63
N GLU A 12 4.11 -19.71 4.84
CA GLU A 12 2.87 -19.00 4.56
C GLU A 12 3.09 -17.60 3.90
N VAL A 13 4.19 -17.46 3.13
CA VAL A 13 4.49 -16.20 2.42
C VAL A 13 3.34 -15.82 1.46
N HIS A 14 3.00 -14.55 1.40
CA HIS A 14 2.05 -14.02 0.43
C HIS A 14 2.72 -13.86 -0.93
N LEU A 15 2.23 -14.58 -1.95
CA LEU A 15 2.87 -14.60 -3.27
C LEU A 15 3.02 -13.22 -3.91
N MET A 16 2.00 -12.36 -3.81
CA MET A 16 2.07 -11.01 -4.39
C MET A 16 3.09 -10.12 -3.68
N ASP A 17 3.30 -10.31 -2.38
CA ASP A 17 4.28 -9.55 -1.61
C ASP A 17 5.72 -9.97 -1.97
N LEU A 18 5.91 -11.21 -2.41
CA LEU A 18 7.17 -11.74 -2.93
C LEU A 18 7.36 -11.38 -4.40
N ALA A 19 6.40 -11.78 -5.25
CA ALA A 19 6.54 -11.72 -6.70
C ALA A 19 6.54 -10.27 -7.24
N GLY A 20 5.70 -9.38 -6.69
CA GLY A 20 5.62 -7.98 -7.14
C GLY A 20 6.98 -7.26 -7.08
N PRO A 21 7.62 -7.16 -5.89
CA PRO A 21 8.94 -6.58 -5.76
C PRO A 21 10.02 -7.31 -6.56
N ALA A 22 10.02 -8.65 -6.54
CA ALA A 22 11.03 -9.44 -7.25
C ALA A 22 10.97 -9.22 -8.77
N GLN A 23 9.77 -9.22 -9.36
CA GLN A 23 9.58 -8.93 -10.78
C GLN A 23 9.97 -7.49 -11.11
N THR A 24 9.63 -6.52 -10.26
CA THR A 24 10.02 -5.12 -10.45
C THR A 24 11.55 -4.95 -10.52
N LEU A 25 12.29 -5.66 -9.67
CA LEU A 25 13.74 -5.67 -9.71
C LEU A 25 14.29 -6.39 -10.94
N HIS A 26 13.64 -7.48 -11.36
CA HIS A 26 14.01 -8.21 -12.56
C HIS A 26 13.91 -7.32 -13.80
N GLU A 27 12.80 -6.60 -13.97
CA GLU A 27 12.66 -5.64 -15.07
C GLU A 27 13.75 -4.54 -15.03
N ALA A 28 14.13 -4.09 -13.84
CA ALA A 28 15.24 -3.15 -13.72
C ALA A 28 16.57 -3.76 -14.20
N ILE A 29 16.81 -5.04 -13.95
CA ILE A 29 18.00 -5.77 -14.44
C ILE A 29 17.97 -5.86 -15.97
N GLU A 30 16.82 -6.22 -16.57
CA GLU A 30 16.64 -6.28 -18.03
C GLU A 30 16.89 -4.92 -18.70
N TYR A 31 16.57 -3.80 -18.02
CA TYR A 31 16.92 -2.44 -18.45
C TYR A 31 18.36 -2.02 -18.14
N GLY A 32 19.21 -2.93 -17.65
CA GLY A 32 20.64 -2.71 -17.43
C GLY A 32 21.01 -2.19 -16.04
N ALA A 33 20.13 -2.36 -15.04
CA ALA A 33 20.55 -2.09 -13.66
C ALA A 33 21.54 -3.18 -13.19
N ASN A 34 22.63 -2.77 -12.57
CA ASN A 34 23.57 -3.68 -11.95
C ASN A 34 23.04 -4.16 -10.58
N PHE A 35 21.93 -4.90 -10.60
CA PHE A 35 21.29 -5.51 -9.44
C PHE A 35 21.43 -7.02 -9.48
N GLN A 36 21.35 -7.64 -8.30
CA GLN A 36 21.32 -9.08 -8.15
C GLN A 36 20.19 -9.44 -7.19
N ILE A 37 19.38 -10.44 -7.56
CA ILE A 37 18.30 -10.95 -6.72
C ILE A 37 18.74 -12.31 -6.16
N GLU A 38 18.58 -12.46 -4.86
CA GLU A 38 18.88 -13.70 -4.15
C GLU A 38 17.70 -14.06 -3.24
N TYR A 39 17.50 -15.35 -3.02
CA TYR A 39 16.41 -15.86 -2.18
C TYR A 39 16.96 -16.77 -1.10
N CYS A 40 16.42 -16.63 0.10
CA CYS A 40 16.70 -17.52 1.22
C CYS A 40 15.42 -17.84 1.99
N ASN A 41 15.42 -18.97 2.71
CA ASN A 41 14.30 -19.38 3.54
C ASN A 41 14.73 -19.83 4.94
N THR A 42 13.74 -20.20 5.76
CA THR A 42 13.94 -20.65 7.13
C THR A 42 13.80 -22.16 7.29
N ASP A 43 13.27 -22.85 6.28
CA ASP A 43 12.95 -24.28 6.32
C ASP A 43 13.30 -24.91 4.95
N ASP A 44 13.57 -26.21 4.90
CA ASP A 44 13.92 -26.92 3.65
C ASP A 44 12.83 -26.84 2.58
N THR A 45 11.58 -26.74 2.99
CA THR A 45 10.43 -26.53 2.11
C THR A 45 9.50 -25.52 2.75
N VAL A 46 9.15 -24.49 2.00
CA VAL A 46 8.19 -23.45 2.39
C VAL A 46 6.97 -23.59 1.50
N VAL A 47 5.78 -23.53 2.10
CA VAL A 47 4.51 -23.44 1.35
C VAL A 47 3.98 -22.01 1.50
N SER A 48 3.57 -21.41 0.39
CA SER A 48 2.94 -20.09 0.42
C SER A 48 1.53 -20.14 1.02
N SER A 49 0.99 -19.01 1.44
CA SER A 49 -0.39 -18.90 1.91
C SER A 49 -1.45 -19.30 0.85
N ALA A 50 -1.07 -19.34 -0.43
CA ALA A 50 -1.89 -19.82 -1.54
C ALA A 50 -1.65 -21.29 -1.90
N GLY A 51 -0.87 -22.04 -1.10
CA GLY A 51 -0.62 -23.46 -1.29
C GLY A 51 0.50 -23.80 -2.29
N LEU A 52 1.21 -22.82 -2.86
CA LEU A 52 2.33 -23.07 -3.75
C LEU A 52 3.56 -23.51 -2.94
N PRO A 53 4.10 -24.74 -3.18
CA PRO A 53 5.34 -25.16 -2.56
C PRO A 53 6.53 -24.43 -3.20
N ILE A 54 7.41 -23.88 -2.36
CA ILE A 54 8.68 -23.30 -2.76
C ILE A 54 9.77 -24.30 -2.41
N PRO A 55 10.53 -24.78 -3.40
CA PRO A 55 11.54 -25.83 -3.18
C PRO A 55 12.68 -25.30 -2.31
N LYS A 56 13.54 -26.22 -1.92
CA LYS A 56 14.74 -25.92 -1.14
C LYS A 56 15.61 -24.88 -1.85
N ILE A 57 15.86 -23.77 -1.15
CA ILE A 57 16.82 -22.73 -1.50
C ILE A 57 17.80 -22.57 -0.34
N ASN A 58 18.76 -21.64 -0.45
CA ASN A 58 19.72 -21.41 0.61
C ASN A 58 19.01 -21.07 1.94
N HIS A 59 19.49 -21.66 3.02
CA HIS A 59 19.03 -21.27 4.35
C HIS A 59 19.57 -19.86 4.68
N PHE A 60 18.77 -19.02 5.36
CA PHE A 60 19.14 -17.63 5.67
C PHE A 60 20.51 -17.49 6.34
N SER A 61 20.90 -18.45 7.17
CA SER A 61 22.19 -18.44 7.88
C SER A 61 23.41 -18.60 6.97
N GLN A 62 23.22 -19.00 5.72
CA GLN A 62 24.27 -19.15 4.72
C GLN A 62 24.48 -17.87 3.89
N ILE A 63 23.62 -16.88 4.05
CA ILE A 63 23.65 -15.64 3.29
C ILE A 63 24.61 -14.67 3.95
N GLU A 64 25.63 -14.26 3.20
CA GLU A 64 26.51 -13.17 3.54
C GLU A 64 25.99 -11.84 2.97
N PHE A 65 26.09 -10.77 3.71
CA PHE A 65 25.66 -9.45 3.29
C PHE A 65 26.82 -8.45 3.21
N ASN A 66 26.69 -7.51 2.26
CA ASN A 66 27.55 -6.34 2.16
C ASN A 66 26.79 -5.08 2.59
N ILE A 67 27.51 -4.06 3.02
CA ILE A 67 26.95 -2.74 3.28
C ILE A 67 26.30 -2.21 2.00
N GLY A 68 25.05 -1.76 2.10
CA GLY A 68 24.26 -1.27 0.97
C GLY A 68 23.37 -2.31 0.30
N ASP A 69 23.47 -3.60 0.65
CA ASP A 69 22.50 -4.61 0.26
C ASP A 69 21.12 -4.35 0.90
N PHE A 70 20.09 -4.95 0.33
CA PHE A 70 18.72 -4.87 0.81
C PHE A 70 18.22 -6.24 1.25
N LEU A 71 17.70 -6.34 2.47
CA LEU A 71 16.93 -7.48 2.94
C LEU A 71 15.45 -7.21 2.73
N MET A 72 14.82 -7.94 1.82
CA MET A 72 13.41 -7.86 1.48
C MET A 72 12.63 -8.91 2.26
N ILE A 73 11.64 -8.50 3.05
CA ILE A 73 10.83 -9.38 3.90
C ILE A 73 9.37 -9.29 3.43
N PRO A 74 8.93 -10.17 2.52
CA PRO A 74 7.54 -10.28 2.11
C PRO A 74 6.63 -10.62 3.29
N GLY A 75 5.36 -10.25 3.19
CA GLY A 75 4.35 -10.64 4.16
C GLY A 75 4.15 -12.16 4.18
N ALA A 76 3.75 -12.64 5.34
CA ALA A 76 3.32 -14.01 5.57
C ALA A 76 1.99 -14.03 6.34
N ASP A 77 1.31 -15.16 6.38
CA ASP A 77 0.06 -15.27 7.11
C ASP A 77 0.26 -14.98 8.61
N MET A 78 -0.71 -14.31 9.20
CA MET A 78 -0.63 -13.92 10.61
C MET A 78 -0.64 -15.12 11.55
N SER A 79 -1.22 -16.26 11.15
CA SER A 79 -1.17 -17.49 11.94
C SER A 79 0.26 -17.97 12.14
N PHE A 80 1.10 -17.87 11.10
CA PHE A 80 2.53 -18.16 11.21
C PHE A 80 3.26 -17.09 12.03
N LEU A 81 3.08 -15.82 11.75
CA LEU A 81 3.79 -14.73 12.42
C LEU A 81 3.45 -14.62 13.91
N MET A 82 2.26 -15.07 14.33
CA MET A 82 1.85 -15.11 15.74
C MET A 82 2.18 -16.45 16.41
N SER A 83 2.69 -17.43 15.67
CA SER A 83 2.99 -18.76 16.19
C SER A 83 4.19 -18.76 17.15
N GLU A 84 4.19 -19.71 18.07
CA GLU A 84 5.33 -19.98 18.95
C GLU A 84 6.60 -20.34 18.16
N LYS A 85 6.45 -21.05 17.02
CA LYS A 85 7.56 -21.39 16.12
C LYS A 85 8.31 -20.14 15.66
N PHE A 86 7.60 -19.12 15.19
CA PHE A 86 8.20 -17.86 14.76
C PHE A 86 8.75 -17.06 15.95
N LYS A 87 7.93 -16.86 17.00
CA LYS A 87 8.32 -16.06 18.19
C LYS A 87 9.55 -16.60 18.92
N LYS A 88 9.74 -17.93 18.93
CA LYS A 88 10.91 -18.57 19.56
C LYS A 88 12.12 -18.69 18.64
N ASN A 89 12.00 -18.32 17.37
CA ASN A 89 13.14 -18.38 16.42
C ASN A 89 14.12 -17.22 16.67
N THR A 90 14.87 -17.31 17.76
CA THR A 90 15.87 -16.31 18.14
C THR A 90 17.03 -16.22 17.13
N GLN A 91 17.37 -17.32 16.48
CA GLN A 91 18.43 -17.34 15.45
C GLN A 91 18.07 -16.43 14.28
N LEU A 92 16.87 -16.55 13.74
CA LEU A 92 16.39 -15.69 12.64
C LEU A 92 16.34 -14.22 13.06
N LYS A 93 15.76 -13.92 14.23
CA LYS A 93 15.65 -12.55 14.75
C LYS A 93 17.02 -11.91 14.94
N ASN A 94 17.96 -12.63 15.55
CA ASN A 94 19.32 -12.15 15.75
C ASN A 94 20.05 -11.94 14.40
N TRP A 95 19.82 -12.82 13.43
CA TRP A 95 20.39 -12.66 12.09
C TRP A 95 19.88 -11.38 11.43
N ILE A 96 18.56 -11.15 11.37
CA ILE A 96 17.98 -9.93 10.80
C ILE A 96 18.53 -8.68 11.50
N LEU A 97 18.53 -8.68 12.84
CA LEU A 97 19.03 -7.55 13.62
C LEU A 97 20.52 -7.29 13.37
N SER A 98 21.33 -8.36 13.24
CA SER A 98 22.76 -8.23 12.96
C SER A 98 23.02 -7.64 11.57
N MET A 99 22.21 -8.00 10.57
CA MET A 99 22.31 -7.44 9.21
C MET A 99 21.99 -5.95 9.21
N TYR A 100 20.89 -5.55 9.86
CA TYR A 100 20.55 -4.13 10.00
C TYR A 100 21.67 -3.33 10.69
N LYS A 101 22.22 -3.84 11.79
CA LYS A 101 23.34 -3.20 12.50
C LYS A 101 24.63 -3.09 11.66
N LYS A 102 24.83 -3.97 10.68
CA LYS A 102 25.94 -3.92 9.73
C LYS A 102 25.71 -2.94 8.57
N GLY A 103 24.57 -2.23 8.53
CA GLY A 103 24.26 -1.26 7.49
C GLY A 103 23.52 -1.82 6.27
N VAL A 104 22.98 -3.05 6.36
CA VAL A 104 22.03 -3.58 5.37
C VAL A 104 20.72 -2.84 5.51
N LYS A 105 20.13 -2.41 4.40
CA LYS A 105 18.80 -1.80 4.37
C LYS A 105 17.74 -2.88 4.50
N VAL A 106 16.74 -2.65 5.35
CA VAL A 106 15.69 -3.64 5.60
C VAL A 106 14.36 -3.14 5.05
N CYS A 107 13.70 -3.99 4.28
CA CYS A 107 12.44 -3.67 3.59
C CYS A 107 11.36 -4.68 3.98
N SER A 108 10.28 -4.23 4.57
CA SER A 108 9.11 -5.06 4.84
C SER A 108 7.98 -4.75 3.88
N ILE A 109 7.32 -5.79 3.40
CA ILE A 109 6.13 -5.71 2.57
C ILE A 109 4.96 -6.32 3.35
N CYS A 110 3.83 -5.61 3.44
CA CYS A 110 2.62 -6.07 4.13
C CYS A 110 2.88 -6.46 5.59
N SER A 111 2.48 -7.66 5.99
CA SER A 111 2.71 -8.23 7.33
C SER A 111 4.19 -8.51 7.66
N GLY A 112 5.11 -8.37 6.70
CA GLY A 112 6.56 -8.39 6.95
C GLY A 112 7.01 -7.35 7.99
N ALA A 113 6.24 -6.28 8.20
CA ALA A 113 6.49 -5.30 9.25
C ALA A 113 6.48 -5.91 10.67
N PHE A 114 5.67 -6.95 10.91
CA PHE A 114 5.66 -7.67 12.18
C PHE A 114 6.99 -8.38 12.45
N VAL A 115 7.68 -8.84 11.41
CA VAL A 115 9.02 -9.45 11.54
C VAL A 115 10.03 -8.42 12.02
N LEU A 116 10.04 -7.23 11.42
CA LEU A 116 10.94 -6.14 11.83
C LEU A 116 10.61 -5.62 13.23
N ALA A 117 9.31 -5.53 13.58
CA ALA A 117 8.86 -5.13 14.90
C ALA A 117 9.29 -6.13 15.99
N GLU A 118 9.13 -7.45 15.72
CA GLU A 118 9.57 -8.52 16.60
C GLU A 118 11.10 -8.53 16.83
N CYS A 119 11.87 -8.01 15.86
CA CYS A 119 13.32 -7.81 16.01
C CYS A 119 13.68 -6.50 16.73
N GLY A 120 12.70 -5.67 17.14
CA GLY A 120 12.93 -4.35 17.75
C GLY A 120 13.46 -3.29 16.79
N ILE A 121 13.51 -3.57 15.47
CA ILE A 121 14.03 -2.64 14.45
C ILE A 121 13.09 -1.46 14.24
N LEU A 122 11.78 -1.64 14.47
CA LEU A 122 10.78 -0.58 14.31
C LEU A 122 10.57 0.29 15.57
N ASP A 123 11.31 0.07 16.64
CA ASP A 123 11.20 0.88 17.87
C ASP A 123 11.50 2.37 17.55
N ASN A 124 10.54 3.24 17.81
CA ASN A 124 10.57 4.69 17.53
C ASN A 124 10.67 5.07 16.04
N VAL A 125 10.47 4.12 15.12
CA VAL A 125 10.52 4.31 13.68
C VAL A 125 9.09 4.49 13.13
N SER A 126 8.93 5.45 12.19
CA SER A 126 7.71 5.59 11.41
C SER A 126 7.59 4.44 10.43
N CYS A 127 6.53 3.65 10.55
CA CYS A 127 6.32 2.45 9.74
C CYS A 127 4.86 2.29 9.31
N THR A 128 4.61 1.44 8.34
CA THR A 128 3.26 1.05 7.94
C THR A 128 3.20 -0.45 7.65
N THR A 129 1.99 -0.97 7.55
CA THR A 129 1.65 -2.33 7.15
C THR A 129 0.31 -2.32 6.43
N HIS A 130 -0.22 -3.47 6.07
CA HIS A 130 -1.55 -3.57 5.48
C HIS A 130 -2.62 -2.90 6.37
N PHE A 131 -3.53 -2.13 5.77
CA PHE A 131 -4.52 -1.32 6.50
C PHE A 131 -5.34 -2.08 7.53
N LYS A 132 -5.61 -3.38 7.30
CA LYS A 132 -6.32 -4.25 8.27
C LYS A 132 -5.47 -4.62 9.48
N ARG A 133 -4.18 -4.31 9.50
CA ARG A 133 -3.20 -4.75 10.50
C ARG A 133 -2.49 -3.62 11.21
N THR A 134 -2.75 -2.37 10.84
CA THR A 134 -2.07 -1.20 11.44
C THR A 134 -2.35 -1.07 12.94
N GLU A 135 -3.61 -1.23 13.37
CA GLU A 135 -3.99 -1.23 14.78
C GLU A 135 -3.32 -2.39 15.52
N GLN A 136 -3.40 -3.61 14.97
CA GLN A 136 -2.78 -4.79 15.57
C GLN A 136 -1.26 -4.63 15.72
N LEU A 137 -0.58 -4.05 14.73
CA LEU A 137 0.86 -3.78 14.81
C LEU A 137 1.18 -2.78 15.92
N GLN A 138 0.40 -1.69 16.02
CA GLN A 138 0.58 -0.68 17.06
C GLN A 138 0.34 -1.22 18.46
N ASP A 139 -0.68 -2.06 18.64
CA ASP A 139 -1.05 -2.63 19.94
C ASP A 139 0.00 -3.65 20.43
N LEU A 140 0.49 -4.52 19.53
CA LEU A 140 1.48 -5.53 19.88
C LEU A 140 2.88 -4.96 20.09
N TYR A 141 3.21 -3.88 19.37
CA TYR A 141 4.52 -3.23 19.43
C TYR A 141 4.37 -1.73 19.70
N PRO A 142 4.05 -1.34 20.94
CA PRO A 142 3.65 0.04 21.27
C PRO A 142 4.75 1.08 21.08
N LYS A 143 6.01 0.65 20.98
CA LYS A 143 7.13 1.56 20.67
C LYS A 143 7.22 1.94 19.18
N THR A 144 6.51 1.28 18.29
CA THR A 144 6.47 1.62 16.86
C THR A 144 5.64 2.88 16.64
N LYS A 145 5.89 3.60 15.55
CA LYS A 145 5.08 4.76 15.13
C LYS A 145 4.31 4.40 13.87
N VAL A 146 3.22 3.63 14.04
CA VAL A 146 2.47 3.11 12.89
C VAL A 146 1.69 4.22 12.19
N GLN A 147 1.93 4.39 10.90
CA GLN A 147 1.22 5.31 10.03
C GLN A 147 0.06 4.58 9.36
N ASN A 148 -1.16 5.07 9.62
CA ASN A 148 -2.37 4.49 9.04
C ASN A 148 -2.59 4.98 7.61
N ASN A 149 -3.09 4.08 6.75
CA ASN A 149 -3.59 4.39 5.43
C ASN A 149 -2.60 5.12 4.50
N ILE A 150 -1.31 4.80 4.58
CA ILE A 150 -0.27 5.26 3.65
C ILE A 150 0.38 4.06 2.97
N LEU A 151 0.94 4.25 1.77
CA LEU A 151 1.45 3.12 0.98
C LEU A 151 2.78 2.59 1.48
N PHE A 152 3.72 3.47 1.80
CA PHE A 152 5.02 3.07 2.32
C PHE A 152 5.70 4.20 3.11
N THR A 153 6.64 3.81 3.95
CA THR A 153 7.54 4.73 4.69
C THR A 153 8.99 4.39 4.41
N GLN A 154 9.84 5.37 4.63
CA GLN A 154 11.30 5.23 4.60
C GLN A 154 11.92 6.06 5.71
N GLN A 155 12.71 5.44 6.55
CA GLN A 155 13.44 6.11 7.62
C GLN A 155 14.68 5.29 8.02
N ASN A 156 15.87 5.91 8.04
CA ASN A 156 17.12 5.30 8.55
C ASN A 156 17.49 3.94 7.93
N GLY A 157 17.29 3.77 6.62
CA GLY A 157 17.54 2.49 5.94
C GLY A 157 16.50 1.41 6.20
N ILE A 158 15.38 1.79 6.83
CA ILE A 158 14.21 0.93 7.04
C ILE A 158 13.11 1.39 6.09
N TYR A 159 12.56 0.45 5.34
CA TYR A 159 11.47 0.66 4.38
C TYR A 159 10.31 -0.25 4.77
N THR A 160 9.11 0.28 4.83
CA THR A 160 7.92 -0.53 5.11
C THR A 160 6.81 -0.18 4.13
N SER A 161 6.10 -1.16 3.59
CA SER A 161 4.97 -0.93 2.70
C SER A 161 3.71 -1.67 3.13
N ALA A 162 2.57 -1.17 2.65
CA ALA A 162 1.26 -1.74 2.91
C ALA A 162 1.04 -3.13 2.26
N GLY A 163 1.93 -3.53 1.36
CA GLY A 163 1.89 -4.84 0.71
C GLY A 163 1.08 -4.89 -0.58
N ILE A 164 1.02 -6.06 -1.17
CA ILE A 164 0.41 -6.34 -2.45
C ILE A 164 0.94 -5.35 -3.52
N ALA A 165 0.08 -4.54 -4.13
CA ALA A 165 0.50 -3.58 -5.15
C ALA A 165 1.47 -2.50 -4.62
N SER A 166 1.39 -2.12 -3.33
CA SER A 166 2.31 -1.12 -2.77
C SER A 166 3.73 -1.63 -2.55
N GLY A 167 3.96 -2.95 -2.59
CA GLY A 167 5.31 -3.53 -2.67
C GLY A 167 6.01 -3.17 -3.97
N ILE A 168 5.27 -3.11 -5.08
CA ILE A 168 5.77 -2.61 -6.37
C ILE A 168 6.12 -1.13 -6.27
N ASP A 169 5.23 -0.29 -5.68
CA ASP A 169 5.49 1.15 -5.52
C ASP A 169 6.75 1.42 -4.69
N LEU A 170 6.91 0.69 -3.56
CA LEU A 170 8.12 0.79 -2.74
C LEU A 170 9.37 0.39 -3.53
N THR A 171 9.31 -0.69 -4.31
CA THR A 171 10.44 -1.15 -5.09
C THR A 171 10.80 -0.17 -6.21
N LEU A 172 9.81 0.41 -6.88
CA LEU A 172 10.02 1.49 -7.86
C LEU A 172 10.63 2.74 -7.21
N HIS A 173 10.24 3.06 -5.96
CA HIS A 173 10.86 4.14 -5.19
C HIS A 173 12.34 3.85 -4.87
N ILE A 174 12.67 2.63 -4.45
CA ILE A 174 14.07 2.22 -4.21
C ILE A 174 14.88 2.28 -5.51
N ILE A 175 14.32 1.83 -6.63
CA ILE A 175 14.95 1.95 -7.95
C ILE A 175 15.18 3.41 -8.33
N GLU A 176 14.23 4.30 -8.03
CA GLU A 176 14.40 5.74 -8.24
C GLU A 176 15.55 6.34 -7.44
N GLU A 177 15.69 5.96 -6.17
CA GLU A 177 16.82 6.39 -5.33
C GLU A 177 18.17 5.92 -5.88
N LEU A 178 18.22 4.70 -6.43
CA LEU A 178 19.48 4.09 -6.90
C LEU A 178 19.84 4.47 -8.33
N LYS A 179 18.87 4.72 -9.21
CA LYS A 179 19.04 4.87 -10.66
C LYS A 179 18.42 6.15 -11.25
N GLY A 180 17.68 6.90 -10.43
CA GLY A 180 16.99 8.12 -10.86
C GLY A 180 15.60 7.88 -11.39
N SER A 181 14.82 8.97 -11.46
CA SER A 181 13.39 8.96 -11.77
C SER A 181 13.08 8.44 -13.17
N TYR A 182 13.86 8.82 -14.17
CA TYR A 182 13.68 8.36 -15.55
C TYR A 182 13.78 6.84 -15.66
N PHE A 183 14.82 6.25 -15.04
CA PHE A 183 15.02 4.81 -15.06
C PHE A 183 13.87 4.06 -14.39
N SER A 184 13.46 4.53 -13.21
CA SER A 184 12.30 3.96 -12.50
C SER A 184 11.00 4.07 -13.31
N HIS A 185 10.84 5.15 -14.11
CA HIS A 185 9.71 5.29 -15.02
C HIS A 185 9.72 4.26 -16.15
N LEU A 186 10.88 3.93 -16.72
CA LEU A 186 10.99 2.88 -17.74
C LEU A 186 10.54 1.53 -17.19
N VAL A 187 11.00 1.17 -15.98
CA VAL A 187 10.59 -0.07 -15.29
C VAL A 187 9.09 -0.08 -15.00
N ALA A 188 8.53 1.04 -14.49
CA ALA A 188 7.10 1.15 -14.22
C ALA A 188 6.26 0.95 -15.48
N ARG A 189 6.70 1.48 -16.61
CA ARG A 189 6.03 1.32 -17.91
C ARG A 189 6.03 -0.13 -18.39
N GLU A 190 7.13 -0.87 -18.21
CA GLU A 190 7.21 -2.31 -18.52
C GLU A 190 6.21 -3.12 -17.71
N LEU A 191 6.07 -2.80 -16.43
CA LEU A 191 5.08 -3.42 -15.55
C LEU A 191 3.63 -2.96 -15.79
N VAL A 192 3.40 -2.09 -16.80
CA VAL A 192 2.08 -1.48 -17.10
C VAL A 192 1.52 -0.70 -15.91
N VAL A 193 2.40 -0.13 -15.10
CA VAL A 193 2.03 0.76 -13.98
C VAL A 193 1.90 2.19 -14.51
N TYR A 194 0.68 2.57 -14.91
CA TYR A 194 0.39 3.89 -15.51
C TYR A 194 0.58 5.05 -14.54
N ASN A 195 0.23 4.87 -13.27
CA ASN A 195 0.34 5.90 -12.25
C ASN A 195 1.25 5.42 -11.13
N ARG A 196 2.43 6.02 -11.00
CA ARG A 196 3.28 5.84 -9.85
C ARG A 196 2.64 6.50 -8.62
N ARG A 197 2.52 5.74 -7.55
CA ARG A 197 1.99 6.22 -6.28
C ARG A 197 3.13 6.56 -5.34
N ASN A 198 2.93 7.60 -4.52
CA ASN A 198 3.89 8.03 -3.51
C ASN A 198 3.61 7.36 -2.16
N GLY A 199 4.62 7.32 -1.29
CA GLY A 199 4.49 6.69 0.03
C GLY A 199 3.32 7.22 0.86
N LEU A 200 3.06 8.53 0.80
CA LEU A 200 1.96 9.17 1.52
C LEU A 200 0.59 9.05 0.83
N ASP A 201 0.52 8.43 -0.36
CA ASP A 201 -0.77 8.14 -0.98
C ASP A 201 -1.53 7.09 -0.15
N LYS A 202 -2.86 7.15 -0.20
CA LYS A 202 -3.72 6.28 0.62
C LYS A 202 -3.71 4.84 0.13
N GLN A 203 -3.69 3.88 1.05
CA GLN A 203 -3.91 2.46 0.76
C GLN A 203 -5.34 2.20 0.28
N GLN A 204 -6.29 2.86 0.92
CA GLN A 204 -7.71 2.75 0.57
C GLN A 204 -8.19 4.05 -0.04
N SER A 205 -8.81 3.94 -1.20
CA SER A 205 -9.65 5.01 -1.73
C SER A 205 -10.82 5.25 -0.77
N ASP A 206 -11.14 6.52 -0.49
CA ASP A 206 -12.31 6.88 0.30
C ASP A 206 -13.61 6.31 -0.34
N VAL A 207 -13.59 6.05 -1.66
CA VAL A 207 -14.67 5.37 -2.39
C VAL A 207 -14.93 3.97 -1.83
N PHE A 208 -13.87 3.17 -1.66
CA PHE A 208 -14.00 1.78 -1.20
C PHE A 208 -14.31 1.67 0.29
N LYS A 209 -13.92 2.65 1.10
CA LYS A 209 -14.21 2.68 2.54
C LYS A 209 -15.70 2.53 2.86
N PHE A 210 -16.57 3.09 2.01
CA PHE A 210 -18.01 3.09 2.19
C PHE A 210 -18.73 1.97 1.41
N ARG A 211 -17.98 0.98 0.88
CA ARG A 211 -18.51 -0.13 0.09
C ARG A 211 -18.47 -1.48 0.81
N ASN A 212 -18.14 -1.48 2.09
CA ASN A 212 -18.05 -2.70 2.89
C ASN A 212 -19.45 -3.17 3.39
N HIS A 213 -20.38 -3.34 2.45
CA HIS A 213 -21.76 -3.83 2.67
C HIS A 213 -22.20 -4.67 1.48
N ILE A 214 -23.28 -5.45 1.64
CA ILE A 214 -23.80 -6.36 0.61
C ILE A 214 -25.05 -5.84 -0.13
N HIS A 215 -25.48 -4.61 0.15
CA HIS A 215 -26.73 -4.08 -0.37
C HIS A 215 -26.60 -3.65 -1.84
N SER A 216 -27.15 -4.46 -2.77
CA SER A 216 -27.01 -4.27 -4.22
C SER A 216 -27.55 -2.92 -4.73
N GLY A 217 -28.67 -2.44 -4.20
CA GLY A 217 -29.26 -1.15 -4.58
C GLY A 217 -28.33 0.03 -4.20
N ILE A 218 -27.66 -0.04 -3.02
CA ILE A 218 -26.72 1.00 -2.62
C ILE A 218 -25.45 0.95 -3.48
N HIS A 219 -24.93 -0.25 -3.81
CA HIS A 219 -23.81 -0.37 -4.74
C HIS A 219 -24.11 0.25 -6.11
N LYS A 220 -25.31 0.02 -6.68
CA LYS A 220 -25.72 0.64 -7.95
C LYS A 220 -25.68 2.17 -7.89
N VAL A 221 -26.17 2.74 -6.79
CA VAL A 221 -26.13 4.20 -6.59
C VAL A 221 -24.70 4.70 -6.46
N GLN A 222 -23.85 4.00 -5.72
CA GLN A 222 -22.45 4.37 -5.55
C GLN A 222 -21.70 4.35 -6.90
N ASP A 223 -21.92 3.31 -7.73
CA ASP A 223 -21.34 3.23 -9.07
C ASP A 223 -21.83 4.38 -9.94
N TRP A 224 -23.14 4.65 -9.94
CA TRP A 224 -23.70 5.73 -10.73
C TRP A 224 -23.16 7.11 -10.30
N ILE A 225 -22.98 7.37 -9.00
CA ILE A 225 -22.38 8.62 -8.48
C ILE A 225 -20.96 8.79 -9.01
N ILE A 226 -20.15 7.74 -8.97
CA ILE A 226 -18.75 7.78 -9.43
C ILE A 226 -18.70 8.09 -10.93
N GLU A 227 -19.48 7.39 -11.74
CA GLU A 227 -19.52 7.57 -13.20
C GLU A 227 -20.08 8.93 -13.61
N ASN A 228 -20.98 9.48 -12.82
CA ASN A 228 -21.72 10.70 -13.16
C ASN A 228 -21.39 11.90 -12.26
N ILE A 229 -20.20 11.94 -11.67
CA ILE A 229 -19.82 12.96 -10.67
C ILE A 229 -19.94 14.40 -11.18
N LYS A 230 -19.83 14.60 -12.50
CA LYS A 230 -20.02 15.90 -13.18
C LYS A 230 -21.47 16.37 -13.18
N LYS A 231 -22.43 15.46 -13.10
CA LYS A 231 -23.85 15.77 -13.17
C LYS A 231 -24.37 16.33 -11.87
N ARG A 232 -25.47 17.09 -11.97
CA ARG A 232 -26.21 17.52 -10.78
C ARG A 232 -26.89 16.30 -10.14
N MET A 233 -26.58 16.06 -8.89
CA MET A 233 -27.18 14.97 -8.12
C MET A 233 -28.55 15.38 -7.59
N ASN A 234 -29.55 14.54 -7.79
CA ASN A 234 -30.92 14.68 -7.26
C ASN A 234 -31.24 13.44 -6.42
N LEU A 235 -31.73 13.67 -5.21
CA LEU A 235 -32.03 12.59 -4.27
C LEU A 235 -33.09 11.63 -4.81
N GLY A 236 -34.14 12.13 -5.49
CA GLY A 236 -35.17 11.28 -6.12
C GLY A 236 -34.56 10.33 -7.13
N ASN A 237 -33.75 10.84 -8.07
CA ASN A 237 -33.11 9.98 -9.07
C ASN A 237 -32.20 8.92 -8.44
N LEU A 238 -31.49 9.25 -7.37
CA LEU A 238 -30.63 8.27 -6.67
C LEU A 238 -31.48 7.21 -5.95
N ALA A 239 -32.61 7.61 -5.38
CA ALA A 239 -33.56 6.69 -4.77
C ALA A 239 -34.19 5.74 -5.81
N ASP A 240 -34.55 6.25 -6.99
CA ASP A 240 -35.08 5.45 -8.11
C ASP A 240 -34.05 4.41 -8.59
N ILE A 241 -32.77 4.78 -8.72
CA ILE A 241 -31.68 3.84 -9.05
C ILE A 241 -31.56 2.73 -8.00
N ALA A 242 -31.78 3.06 -6.73
CA ALA A 242 -31.77 2.07 -5.64
C ALA A 242 -33.04 1.21 -5.59
N GLY A 243 -34.09 1.56 -6.34
CA GLY A 243 -35.41 0.93 -6.27
C GLY A 243 -36.14 1.24 -4.95
N MET A 244 -35.99 2.45 -4.42
CA MET A 244 -36.50 2.85 -3.10
C MET A 244 -37.21 4.21 -3.13
N SER A 245 -38.09 4.46 -2.13
CA SER A 245 -38.50 5.82 -1.84
C SER A 245 -37.34 6.64 -1.26
N GLU A 246 -37.33 7.96 -1.44
CA GLU A 246 -36.28 8.86 -0.92
C GLU A 246 -36.01 8.70 0.58
N ARG A 247 -37.09 8.56 1.37
CA ARG A 247 -36.99 8.36 2.82
C ARG A 247 -36.29 7.04 3.17
N ASN A 248 -36.64 5.97 2.47
CA ASN A 248 -36.04 4.65 2.70
C ASN A 248 -34.58 4.64 2.21
N PHE A 249 -34.31 5.22 1.04
CA PHE A 249 -32.99 5.33 0.48
C PHE A 249 -32.03 6.04 1.44
N THR A 250 -32.37 7.23 1.93
CA THR A 250 -31.50 7.98 2.84
C THR A 250 -31.22 7.22 4.13
N ARG A 251 -32.23 6.55 4.68
CA ARG A 251 -32.08 5.72 5.89
C ARG A 251 -31.16 4.52 5.65
N ILE A 252 -31.39 3.77 4.56
CA ILE A 252 -30.61 2.58 4.21
C ILE A 252 -29.19 2.98 3.81
N PHE A 253 -29.02 4.01 2.98
CA PHE A 253 -27.69 4.48 2.60
C PHE A 253 -26.83 4.79 3.83
N ARG A 254 -27.36 5.57 4.78
CA ARG A 254 -26.65 5.88 6.02
C ARG A 254 -26.39 4.65 6.90
N LYS A 255 -27.33 3.72 6.95
CA LYS A 255 -27.16 2.45 7.71
C LYS A 255 -26.01 1.63 7.14
N GLU A 256 -25.98 1.46 5.82
CA GLU A 256 -25.01 0.58 5.13
C GLU A 256 -23.60 1.23 5.01
N THR A 257 -23.53 2.55 4.78
CA THR A 257 -22.26 3.26 4.52
C THR A 257 -21.72 4.00 5.74
N GLY A 258 -22.52 4.22 6.78
CA GLY A 258 -22.17 5.02 7.96
C GLY A 258 -22.24 6.54 7.76
N ILE A 259 -22.44 7.03 6.53
CA ILE A 259 -22.48 8.46 6.20
C ILE A 259 -23.73 8.84 5.39
N THR A 260 -24.00 10.15 5.26
CA THR A 260 -25.08 10.61 4.38
C THR A 260 -24.69 10.50 2.91
N VAL A 261 -25.67 10.45 2.01
CA VAL A 261 -25.40 10.44 0.57
C VAL A 261 -24.68 11.73 0.11
N ASN A 262 -24.97 12.87 0.72
CA ASN A 262 -24.29 14.13 0.41
C ASN A 262 -22.83 14.13 0.88
N ASP A 263 -22.54 13.57 2.05
CA ASP A 263 -21.17 13.39 2.52
C ASP A 263 -20.40 12.46 1.60
N TYR A 264 -21.03 11.35 1.16
CA TYR A 264 -20.44 10.43 0.19
C TYR A 264 -20.09 11.14 -1.12
N ILE A 265 -21.04 11.87 -1.74
CA ILE A 265 -20.78 12.64 -2.96
C ILE A 265 -19.63 13.64 -2.75
N THR A 266 -19.58 14.25 -1.57
CA THR A 266 -18.52 15.20 -1.20
C THR A 266 -17.16 14.52 -1.14
N GLN A 267 -17.06 13.32 -0.58
CA GLN A 267 -15.82 12.55 -0.54
C GLN A 267 -15.36 12.13 -1.94
N ILE A 268 -16.27 11.63 -2.78
CA ILE A 268 -15.96 11.28 -4.18
C ILE A 268 -15.41 12.51 -4.93
N ARG A 269 -16.03 13.67 -4.76
CA ARG A 269 -15.53 14.93 -5.37
C ARG A 269 -14.14 15.29 -4.89
N LYS A 270 -13.87 15.18 -3.58
CA LYS A 270 -12.54 15.45 -3.02
C LYS A 270 -11.46 14.53 -3.60
N GLU A 271 -11.74 13.24 -3.70
CA GLU A 271 -10.80 12.30 -4.33
C GLU A 271 -10.51 12.68 -5.77
N LYS A 272 -11.57 12.93 -6.55
CA LYS A 272 -11.41 13.30 -7.96
C LYS A 272 -10.67 14.64 -8.13
N ILE A 273 -10.89 15.62 -7.25
CA ILE A 273 -10.13 16.87 -7.25
C ILE A 273 -8.65 16.60 -6.96
N ASN A 274 -8.34 15.78 -5.95
CA ASN A 274 -6.94 15.43 -5.63
C ASN A 274 -6.24 14.72 -6.79
N GLU A 275 -6.94 13.84 -7.51
CA GLU A 275 -6.44 13.21 -8.72
C GLU A 275 -6.13 14.23 -9.81
N LEU A 276 -7.09 15.12 -10.10
CA LEU A 276 -6.96 16.11 -11.16
C LEU A 276 -5.91 17.19 -10.86
N LEU A 277 -5.69 17.54 -9.57
CA LEU A 277 -4.65 18.47 -9.15
C LEU A 277 -3.21 17.95 -9.39
N LYS A 278 -3.03 16.64 -9.56
CA LYS A 278 -1.72 16.05 -9.93
C LYS A 278 -1.33 16.38 -11.38
N ASN A 279 -2.28 16.77 -12.21
CA ASN A 279 -2.01 17.19 -13.60
C ASN A 279 -1.82 18.74 -13.65
N PRO A 280 -0.57 19.22 -13.89
CA PRO A 280 -0.27 20.66 -13.92
C PRO A 280 -0.96 21.42 -15.06
N ASP A 281 -1.42 20.71 -16.11
CA ASP A 281 -2.07 21.32 -17.28
C ASP A 281 -3.55 21.63 -17.04
N LEU A 282 -4.13 21.18 -15.91
CA LEU A 282 -5.53 21.40 -15.60
C LEU A 282 -5.72 22.67 -14.74
N SER A 283 -6.42 23.64 -15.32
CA SER A 283 -6.81 24.85 -14.57
C SER A 283 -7.88 24.53 -13.51
N ARG A 284 -7.89 25.30 -12.40
CA ARG A 284 -8.90 25.16 -11.34
C ARG A 284 -10.34 25.27 -11.80
N PRO A 285 -10.71 26.20 -12.73
CA PRO A 285 -12.05 26.22 -13.32
C PRO A 285 -12.39 24.92 -14.06
N LYS A 286 -11.43 24.32 -14.81
CA LYS A 286 -11.63 23.05 -15.48
C LYS A 286 -11.84 21.91 -14.47
N ILE A 287 -11.03 21.86 -13.40
CA ILE A 287 -11.21 20.91 -12.31
C ILE A 287 -12.61 21.02 -11.68
N ALA A 288 -13.08 22.26 -11.41
CA ALA A 288 -14.43 22.46 -10.88
C ALA A 288 -15.50 21.85 -11.81
N SER A 289 -15.41 22.08 -13.11
CA SER A 289 -16.31 21.52 -14.10
C SER A 289 -16.28 20.00 -14.12
N GLU A 290 -15.08 19.40 -14.03
CA GLU A 290 -14.89 17.93 -14.05
C GLU A 290 -15.52 17.20 -12.85
N VAL A 291 -15.77 17.91 -11.74
CA VAL A 291 -16.38 17.34 -10.53
C VAL A 291 -17.80 17.88 -10.27
N GLY A 292 -18.41 18.56 -11.24
CA GLY A 292 -19.78 19.10 -11.13
C GLY A 292 -19.93 20.23 -10.13
N LEU A 293 -18.88 21.04 -9.92
CA LEU A 293 -18.89 22.27 -9.13
C LEU A 293 -18.99 23.50 -10.05
N LYS A 294 -19.64 24.57 -9.56
CA LYS A 294 -19.92 25.77 -10.35
C LYS A 294 -18.73 26.75 -10.41
N SER A 295 -17.74 26.62 -9.51
CA SER A 295 -16.63 27.57 -9.45
C SER A 295 -15.41 26.99 -8.73
N GLU A 296 -14.23 27.56 -9.02
CA GLU A 296 -12.99 27.26 -8.30
C GLU A 296 -13.04 27.58 -6.80
N ARG A 297 -13.86 28.57 -6.39
CA ARG A 297 -14.08 28.87 -4.98
C ARG A 297 -14.73 27.69 -4.25
N GLN A 298 -15.61 26.95 -4.93
CA GLN A 298 -16.19 25.74 -4.36
C GLN A 298 -15.14 24.64 -4.23
N VAL A 299 -14.22 24.50 -5.19
CA VAL A 299 -13.08 23.57 -5.10
C VAL A 299 -12.22 23.94 -3.88
N SER A 300 -11.79 25.20 -3.76
CA SER A 300 -10.98 25.69 -2.65
C SER A 300 -11.65 25.49 -1.28
N ARG A 301 -12.96 25.77 -1.20
CA ARG A 301 -13.76 25.55 0.02
C ARG A 301 -13.83 24.08 0.39
N LEU A 302 -14.06 23.20 -0.58
CA LEU A 302 -14.20 21.76 -0.37
C LEU A 302 -12.88 21.13 0.07
N MET A 303 -11.75 21.64 -0.41
CA MET A 303 -10.41 21.17 -0.08
C MET A 303 -9.79 21.88 1.13
N ASN A 304 -10.48 22.84 1.78
CA ASN A 304 -9.94 23.66 2.88
C ASN A 304 -8.63 24.42 2.53
N ILE A 305 -8.40 24.75 1.26
CA ILE A 305 -7.15 25.37 0.79
C ILE A 305 -7.01 26.83 1.26
N ASN A 306 -8.08 27.48 1.74
CA ASN A 306 -8.09 28.89 2.13
C ASN A 306 -7.96 29.14 3.64
N LYS A 307 -7.47 28.19 4.46
CA LYS A 307 -7.28 28.40 5.90
C LYS A 307 -5.84 28.69 6.33
N GLN A 308 -4.97 29.06 5.38
CA GLN A 308 -3.66 29.64 5.70
C GLN A 308 -3.52 31.00 4.97
N LYS A 309 -4.00 32.05 5.60
CA LYS A 309 -3.55 33.43 5.48
C LYS A 309 -3.41 34.01 6.87
#